data_5cd33ee9cd9c25a59162471ebaffad2e
#
_entry.id   5cd33ee9cd9c25a59162471ebaffad2e
#
_cell.length_a   1.000
_cell.length_b   1.000
_cell.length_c   1.000
_cell.angle_alpha   90.00
_cell.angle_beta   90.00
_cell.angle_gamma   90.00
#
_symmetry.space_group_name_H-M   'P 1'
#
loop_
_entity.id
_entity.type
_entity.pdbx_description
1 polymer ?
#
loop_
_entity_poly.entity_id
_entity_poly.type
_entity_poly.pdbx_seq_one_letter_code
_entity_poly.pdbx_strand_id
1 'polypeptide(L)'
;LAALMPNPIHRLWSSFATGVSLYMALQTTPIAFASSALILAAAAKFWSCEFRWPRKCSIIRPIAYGLVLALVALELASAALLTVAGVSPLESPQTLTAPWLGQLLTGAVLLWVVWRQLRRLEVTIPGKMANSALIATAAIILISLQAPGIATGLCIVLLGFGQGNRILTGIGICALLLYAGSYYYNLDVSLLVKSQVLAATGAAMLLLRW
;
A
#
# COMPACT_ATOMS: atom_id res chain seq x y z
N LEU A 1 19.02 15.19 6.80
CA LEU A 1 19.98 14.27 7.43
C LEU A 1 20.20 13.02 6.58
N ALA A 2 19.14 12.29 6.16
CA ALA A 2 19.27 11.05 5.35
C ALA A 2 20.11 11.22 4.07
N ALA A 3 20.02 12.37 3.40
CA ALA A 3 20.75 12.64 2.16
C ALA A 3 22.25 12.93 2.37
N LEU A 4 22.64 13.35 3.57
CA LEU A 4 24.02 13.73 3.90
C LEU A 4 24.88 12.54 4.33
N MET A 5 24.28 11.42 4.71
CA MET A 5 25.01 10.24 5.16
C MET A 5 25.57 9.42 4.00
N PRO A 6 26.86 9.02 4.01
CA PRO A 6 27.48 8.28 2.92
C PRO A 6 27.00 6.82 2.84
N ASN A 7 26.58 6.21 3.94
CA ASN A 7 26.20 4.80 4.02
C ASN A 7 24.72 4.58 3.62
N PRO A 8 24.40 3.69 2.65
CA PRO A 8 23.05 3.42 2.19
C PRO A 8 22.14 2.82 3.29
N ILE A 9 22.71 2.05 4.22
CA ILE A 9 21.95 1.45 5.34
C ILE A 9 21.47 2.56 6.29
N HIS A 10 22.32 3.51 6.63
CA HIS A 10 21.91 4.65 7.47
C HIS A 10 20.85 5.52 6.80
N ARG A 11 20.91 5.68 5.47
CA ARG A 11 19.87 6.40 4.71
C ARG A 11 18.52 5.68 4.78
N LEU A 12 18.52 4.36 4.69
CA LEU A 12 17.32 3.55 4.80
C LEU A 12 16.70 3.68 6.20
N TRP A 13 17.51 3.50 7.25
CA TRP A 13 17.04 3.60 8.63
C TRP A 13 16.57 5.01 9.01
N SER A 14 17.27 6.06 8.60
CA SER A 14 16.85 7.43 8.87
C SER A 14 15.59 7.81 8.10
N SER A 15 15.37 7.31 6.89
CA SER A 15 14.12 7.52 6.16
C SER A 15 12.96 6.70 6.74
N PHE A 16 13.22 5.49 7.23
CA PHE A 16 12.26 4.70 7.98
C PHE A 16 11.81 5.45 9.24
N ALA A 17 12.77 5.91 10.07
CA ALA A 17 12.48 6.68 11.26
C ALA A 17 11.72 7.98 10.95
N THR A 18 12.08 8.67 9.85
CA THR A 18 11.36 9.86 9.38
C THR A 18 9.92 9.53 8.99
N GLY A 19 9.70 8.43 8.30
CA GLY A 19 8.36 7.96 7.94
C GLY A 19 7.50 7.66 9.16
N VAL A 20 8.06 6.96 10.15
CA VAL A 20 7.38 6.67 11.43
C VAL A 20 7.09 7.96 12.20
N SER A 21 8.06 8.86 12.34
CA SER A 21 7.88 10.14 13.03
C SER A 21 6.84 11.02 12.35
N LEU A 22 6.83 11.06 11.01
CA LEU A 22 5.83 11.80 10.23
C LEU A 22 4.44 11.23 10.45
N TYR A 23 4.29 9.91 10.43
CA TYR A 23 3.01 9.24 10.71
C TYR A 23 2.52 9.61 12.11
N MET A 24 3.36 9.46 13.13
CA MET A 24 2.99 9.80 14.51
C MET A 24 2.63 11.27 14.67
N ALA A 25 3.36 12.18 14.03
CA ALA A 25 3.06 13.60 14.04
C ALA A 25 1.70 13.92 13.37
N LEU A 26 1.38 13.24 12.27
CA LEU A 26 0.10 13.40 11.57
C LEU A 26 -1.08 12.86 12.40
N GLN A 27 -0.88 11.84 13.24
CA GLN A 27 -1.92 11.30 14.12
C GLN A 27 -2.42 12.31 15.16
N THR A 28 -1.63 13.31 15.51
CA THR A 28 -2.03 14.39 16.43
C THR A 28 -2.80 15.52 15.74
N THR A 29 -2.97 15.46 14.42
CA THR A 29 -3.61 16.49 13.61
C THR A 29 -5.00 16.04 13.11
N PRO A 30 -5.89 16.96 12.73
CA PRO A 30 -7.19 16.60 12.17
C PRO A 30 -7.12 15.85 10.83
N ILE A 31 -5.93 15.82 10.20
CA ILE A 31 -5.68 15.10 8.93
C ILE A 31 -5.06 13.71 9.15
N ALA A 32 -5.20 13.14 10.34
CA ALA A 32 -4.70 11.81 10.70
C ALA A 32 -5.11 10.72 9.70
N PHE A 33 -6.33 10.80 9.16
CA PHE A 33 -6.86 9.87 8.17
C PHE A 33 -6.03 9.83 6.87
N ALA A 34 -5.32 10.91 6.53
CA ALA A 34 -4.53 11.00 5.30
C ALA A 34 -3.08 10.54 5.47
N SER A 35 -2.64 10.17 6.68
CA SER A 35 -1.24 9.90 7.01
C SER A 35 -0.63 8.77 6.16
N SER A 36 -1.31 7.62 6.03
CA SER A 36 -0.85 6.51 5.20
C SER A 36 -0.81 6.86 3.72
N ALA A 37 -1.85 7.55 3.23
CA ALA A 37 -1.94 7.99 1.84
C ALA A 37 -0.84 9.00 1.48
N LEU A 38 -0.49 9.93 2.38
CA LEU A 38 0.59 10.89 2.18
C LEU A 38 1.96 10.21 2.10
N ILE A 39 2.23 9.27 3.00
CA ILE A 39 3.49 8.50 2.98
C ILE A 39 3.58 7.65 1.72
N LEU A 40 2.47 6.98 1.33
CA LEU A 40 2.39 6.21 0.10
C LEU A 40 2.61 7.10 -1.14
N ALA A 41 1.98 8.27 -1.18
CA ALA A 41 2.15 9.23 -2.27
C ALA A 41 3.60 9.73 -2.36
N ALA A 42 4.23 10.02 -1.22
CA ALA A 42 5.64 10.38 -1.16
C ALA A 42 6.53 9.25 -1.69
N ALA A 43 6.34 8.01 -1.22
CA ALA A 43 7.06 6.84 -1.71
C ALA A 43 6.88 6.65 -3.22
N ALA A 44 5.64 6.71 -3.72
CA ALA A 44 5.33 6.61 -5.14
C ALA A 44 5.97 7.74 -5.97
N LYS A 45 6.05 8.94 -5.42
CA LYS A 45 6.73 10.08 -6.05
C LYS A 45 8.24 9.84 -6.14
N PHE A 46 8.89 9.41 -5.04
CA PHE A 46 10.33 9.11 -5.03
C PHE A 46 10.68 8.03 -6.06
N TRP A 47 9.94 6.93 -6.08
CA TRP A 47 10.10 5.89 -7.09
C TRP A 47 9.87 6.39 -8.52
N SER A 48 8.90 7.27 -8.70
CA SER A 48 8.61 7.86 -10.01
C SER A 48 9.68 8.83 -10.50
N CYS A 49 10.42 9.46 -9.60
CA CYS A 49 11.49 10.41 -9.93
C CYS A 49 12.83 9.72 -10.20
N GLU A 50 12.99 8.42 -9.92
CA GLU A 50 14.21 7.67 -10.13
C GLU A 50 14.73 7.79 -11.56
N PHE A 51 13.85 7.66 -12.55
CA PHE A 51 14.21 7.79 -13.97
C PHE A 51 14.54 9.22 -14.41
N ARG A 52 14.08 10.20 -13.65
CA ARG A 52 14.27 11.62 -14.01
C ARG A 52 15.64 12.15 -13.55
N TRP A 53 16.24 11.52 -12.50
CA TRP A 53 17.50 11.96 -11.92
C TRP A 53 18.47 10.80 -11.71
N PRO A 54 19.06 10.24 -12.78
CA PRO A 54 19.92 9.06 -12.69
C PRO A 54 21.15 9.26 -11.78
N ARG A 55 21.70 10.46 -11.73
CA ARG A 55 22.84 10.80 -10.84
C ARG A 55 22.52 10.74 -9.34
N LYS A 56 21.24 10.80 -8.94
CA LYS A 56 20.79 10.79 -7.54
C LYS A 56 20.14 9.46 -7.13
N CYS A 57 20.11 8.47 -8.01
CA CYS A 57 19.49 7.16 -7.74
C CYS A 57 20.04 6.49 -6.49
N SER A 58 21.37 6.56 -6.25
CA SER A 58 22.02 5.99 -5.07
C SER A 58 21.54 6.60 -3.74
N ILE A 59 20.96 7.80 -3.78
CA ILE A 59 20.39 8.49 -2.61
C ILE A 59 18.89 8.23 -2.52
N ILE A 60 18.18 8.26 -3.65
CA ILE A 60 16.72 8.18 -3.70
C ILE A 60 16.23 6.78 -3.35
N ARG A 61 16.88 5.73 -3.87
CA ARG A 61 16.51 4.32 -3.62
C ARG A 61 16.41 3.95 -2.13
N PRO A 62 17.47 4.13 -1.31
CA PRO A 62 17.40 3.78 0.11
C PRO A 62 16.30 4.57 0.85
N ILE A 63 16.10 5.85 0.49
CA ILE A 63 15.04 6.67 1.08
C ILE A 63 13.65 6.13 0.74
N ALA A 64 13.43 5.78 -0.51
CA ALA A 64 12.15 5.24 -0.96
C ALA A 64 11.85 3.86 -0.33
N TYR A 65 12.86 2.98 -0.19
CA TYR A 65 12.71 1.72 0.55
C TYR A 65 12.38 1.95 2.01
N GLY A 66 13.06 2.88 2.68
CA GLY A 66 12.78 3.19 4.08
C GLY A 66 11.34 3.68 4.31
N LEU A 67 10.82 4.54 3.42
CA LEU A 67 9.43 5.00 3.48
C LEU A 67 8.43 3.86 3.24
N VAL A 68 8.69 2.98 2.28
CA VAL A 68 7.83 1.81 2.02
C VAL A 68 7.81 0.88 3.22
N LEU A 69 8.97 0.57 3.81
CA LEU A 69 9.06 -0.27 5.00
C LEU A 69 8.36 0.37 6.21
N ALA A 70 8.52 1.68 6.40
CA ALA A 70 7.82 2.42 7.46
C ALA A 70 6.30 2.30 7.29
N LEU A 71 5.79 2.50 6.08
CA LEU A 71 4.37 2.40 5.80
C LEU A 71 3.83 1.00 6.09
N VAL A 72 4.50 -0.05 5.57
CA VAL A 72 4.10 -1.45 5.82
C VAL A 72 4.12 -1.78 7.30
N ALA A 73 5.17 -1.40 8.03
CA ALA A 73 5.29 -1.64 9.46
C ALA A 73 4.18 -0.92 10.26
N LEU A 74 3.87 0.32 9.91
CA LEU A 74 2.85 1.13 10.60
C LEU A 74 1.44 0.60 10.36
N GLU A 75 1.11 0.21 9.12
CA GLU A 75 -0.20 -0.38 8.82
C GLU A 75 -0.38 -1.74 9.50
N LEU A 76 0.67 -2.56 9.56
CA LEU A 76 0.63 -3.83 10.31
C LEU A 76 0.53 -3.59 11.83
N ALA A 77 1.26 -2.63 12.36
CA ALA A 77 1.20 -2.28 13.79
C ALA A 77 -0.20 -1.75 14.16
N SER A 78 -0.81 -0.91 13.33
CA SER A 78 -2.16 -0.41 13.56
C SER A 78 -3.19 -1.55 13.55
N ALA A 79 -3.10 -2.48 12.60
CA ALA A 79 -3.96 -3.65 12.54
C ALA A 79 -3.79 -4.56 13.78
N ALA A 80 -2.55 -4.79 14.22
CA ALA A 80 -2.25 -5.58 15.41
C ALA A 80 -2.76 -4.92 16.70
N LEU A 81 -2.62 -3.61 16.84
CA LEU A 81 -3.12 -2.86 18.00
C LEU A 81 -4.64 -2.92 18.10
N LEU A 82 -5.37 -2.78 17.00
CA LEU A 82 -6.83 -2.90 16.96
C LEU A 82 -7.26 -4.32 17.40
N THR A 83 -6.55 -5.35 16.95
CA THR A 83 -6.83 -6.74 17.35
C THR A 83 -6.64 -6.96 18.84
N VAL A 84 -5.53 -6.46 19.42
CA VAL A 84 -5.24 -6.59 20.86
C VAL A 84 -6.24 -5.78 21.69
N ALA A 85 -6.68 -4.63 21.21
CA ALA A 85 -7.66 -3.78 21.90
C ALA A 85 -9.09 -4.31 21.79
N GLY A 86 -9.36 -5.32 20.95
CA GLY A 86 -10.71 -5.85 20.71
C GLY A 86 -11.67 -4.83 20.08
N VAL A 87 -11.11 -3.79 19.45
CA VAL A 87 -11.88 -2.71 18.82
C VAL A 87 -11.97 -2.98 17.34
N SER A 88 -13.19 -2.99 16.79
CA SER A 88 -13.35 -3.06 15.34
C SER A 88 -12.78 -1.81 14.67
N PRO A 89 -12.21 -1.91 13.46
CA PRO A 89 -11.67 -0.76 12.73
C PRO A 89 -12.66 0.39 12.54
N LEU A 90 -13.96 0.09 12.63
CA LEU A 90 -15.06 1.06 12.50
C LEU A 90 -15.40 1.79 13.80
N GLU A 91 -14.98 1.25 14.95
CA GLU A 91 -15.33 1.77 16.29
C GLU A 91 -14.17 2.49 16.99
N SER A 92 -13.02 2.65 16.31
CA SER A 92 -11.88 3.32 16.93
C SER A 92 -12.21 4.79 17.25
N PRO A 93 -11.99 5.26 18.50
CA PRO A 93 -12.39 6.61 18.93
C PRO A 93 -11.56 7.76 18.30
N GLN A 94 -10.62 7.46 17.42
CA GLN A 94 -9.84 8.47 16.69
C GLN A 94 -10.65 9.18 15.58
N THR A 95 -11.95 8.98 15.51
CA THR A 95 -12.77 9.36 14.37
C THR A 95 -13.73 10.49 14.61
N LEU A 96 -13.22 11.69 14.68
CA LEU A 96 -13.95 12.83 14.11
C LEU A 96 -13.90 12.83 12.56
N THR A 97 -13.09 11.93 11.95
CA THR A 97 -12.92 11.83 10.50
C THR A 97 -13.14 10.40 10.05
N ALA A 98 -14.10 10.22 9.16
CA ALA A 98 -14.52 8.91 8.68
C ALA A 98 -13.32 8.05 8.19
N PRO A 99 -13.09 6.85 8.72
CA PRO A 99 -11.93 5.99 8.39
C PRO A 99 -11.88 5.61 6.91
N TRP A 100 -13.02 5.60 6.23
CA TRP A 100 -13.13 5.36 4.80
C TRP A 100 -12.47 6.45 3.94
N LEU A 101 -12.32 7.70 4.43
CA LEU A 101 -11.62 8.77 3.71
C LEU A 101 -10.14 8.44 3.52
N GLY A 102 -9.48 7.88 4.53
CA GLY A 102 -8.09 7.44 4.43
C GLY A 102 -7.91 6.37 3.36
N GLN A 103 -8.80 5.39 3.32
CA GLN A 103 -8.78 4.32 2.33
C GLN A 103 -9.06 4.84 0.92
N LEU A 104 -9.99 5.78 0.77
CA LEU A 104 -10.24 6.43 -0.52
C LEU A 104 -9.04 7.23 -1.03
N LEU A 105 -8.33 7.94 -0.13
CA LEU A 105 -7.10 8.65 -0.51
C LEU A 105 -5.99 7.67 -0.93
N THR A 106 -5.82 6.57 -0.22
CA THR A 106 -4.88 5.50 -0.60
C THR A 106 -5.26 4.90 -1.96
N GLY A 107 -6.57 4.68 -2.18
CA GLY A 107 -7.11 4.25 -3.46
C GLY A 107 -6.86 5.26 -4.59
N ALA A 108 -6.97 6.57 -4.30
CA ALA A 108 -6.66 7.61 -5.27
C ALA A 108 -5.18 7.61 -5.68
N VAL A 109 -4.27 7.36 -4.72
CA VAL A 109 -2.84 7.18 -5.02
C VAL A 109 -2.61 5.95 -5.90
N LEU A 110 -3.29 4.83 -5.61
CA LEU A 110 -3.24 3.63 -6.44
C LEU A 110 -3.72 3.92 -7.86
N LEU A 111 -4.86 4.59 -8.01
CA LEU A 111 -5.42 4.98 -9.31
C LEU A 111 -4.44 5.87 -10.09
N TRP A 112 -3.80 6.83 -9.41
CA TRP A 112 -2.79 7.69 -10.02
C TRP A 112 -1.58 6.89 -10.51
N VAL A 113 -1.12 5.89 -9.73
CA VAL A 113 -0.01 5.01 -10.14
C VAL A 113 -0.40 4.17 -11.35
N VAL A 114 -1.59 3.55 -11.36
CA VAL A 114 -2.09 2.76 -12.50
C VAL A 114 -2.20 3.63 -13.75
N TRP A 115 -2.82 4.80 -13.64
CA TRP A 115 -2.96 5.73 -14.75
C TRP A 115 -1.60 6.16 -15.33
N ARG A 116 -0.63 6.39 -14.46
CA ARG A 116 0.73 6.72 -14.87
C ARG A 116 1.42 5.56 -15.59
N GLN A 117 1.21 4.31 -15.15
CA GLN A 117 1.74 3.13 -15.81
C GLN A 117 1.11 2.93 -17.18
N LEU A 118 -0.20 3.09 -17.31
CA LEU A 118 -0.90 3.02 -18.59
C LEU A 118 -0.37 4.05 -19.60
N ARG A 119 -0.13 5.29 -19.14
CA ARG A 119 0.50 6.31 -19.98
C ARG A 119 1.91 5.96 -20.43
N ARG A 120 2.69 5.31 -19.58
CA ARG A 120 4.06 4.87 -19.93
C ARG A 120 4.09 3.75 -20.96
N LEU A 121 3.05 2.92 -20.97
CA LEU A 121 2.92 1.81 -21.92
C LEU A 121 2.28 2.26 -23.24
N GLU A 122 2.05 3.58 -23.42
CA GLU A 122 1.42 4.16 -24.62
C GLU A 122 0.07 3.51 -24.96
N VAL A 123 -0.61 2.94 -23.95
CA VAL A 123 -1.93 2.33 -24.15
C VAL A 123 -2.92 3.42 -24.52
N THR A 124 -3.59 3.25 -25.67
CA THR A 124 -4.61 4.19 -26.15
C THR A 124 -5.74 4.35 -25.14
N ILE A 125 -5.99 5.55 -24.67
CA ILE A 125 -7.10 5.89 -23.76
C ILE A 125 -8.13 6.70 -24.57
N PRO A 126 -9.40 6.26 -24.76
CA PRO A 126 -10.01 5.05 -24.21
C PRO A 126 -9.74 3.79 -25.06
N GLY A 127 -9.25 2.75 -24.44
CA GLY A 127 -9.02 1.43 -25.02
C GLY A 127 -9.57 0.32 -24.12
N LYS A 128 -9.91 -0.84 -24.70
CA LYS A 128 -10.43 -1.97 -23.90
C LYS A 128 -9.53 -2.34 -22.74
N MET A 129 -8.20 -2.36 -22.96
CA MET A 129 -7.20 -2.64 -21.90
C MET A 129 -7.15 -1.56 -20.81
N ALA A 130 -7.20 -0.28 -21.18
CA ALA A 130 -7.20 0.80 -20.21
C ALA A 130 -8.45 0.77 -19.33
N ASN A 131 -9.61 0.58 -19.95
CA ASN A 131 -10.89 0.50 -19.23
C ASN A 131 -10.94 -0.70 -18.29
N SER A 132 -10.49 -1.89 -18.72
CA SER A 132 -10.44 -3.06 -17.83
C SER A 132 -9.51 -2.86 -16.63
N ALA A 133 -8.34 -2.24 -16.83
CA ALA A 133 -7.43 -1.92 -15.75
C ALA A 133 -8.00 -0.91 -14.75
N LEU A 134 -8.71 0.12 -15.23
CA LEU A 134 -9.37 1.10 -14.38
C LEU A 134 -10.54 0.50 -13.61
N ILE A 135 -11.36 -0.35 -14.24
CA ILE A 135 -12.45 -1.06 -13.58
C ILE A 135 -11.90 -2.00 -12.50
N ALA A 136 -10.86 -2.78 -12.80
CA ALA A 136 -10.19 -3.64 -11.83
C ALA A 136 -9.64 -2.83 -10.65
N THR A 137 -9.01 -1.67 -10.91
CA THR A 137 -8.51 -0.79 -9.86
C THR A 137 -9.64 -0.25 -8.99
N ALA A 138 -10.75 0.16 -9.60
CA ALA A 138 -11.94 0.63 -8.87
C ALA A 138 -12.53 -0.48 -7.99
N ALA A 139 -12.62 -1.71 -8.50
CA ALA A 139 -13.07 -2.86 -7.71
C ALA A 139 -12.14 -3.12 -6.50
N ILE A 140 -10.83 -3.04 -6.69
CA ILE A 140 -9.85 -3.19 -5.61
C ILE A 140 -9.98 -2.07 -4.57
N ILE A 141 -10.23 -0.83 -4.98
CA ILE A 141 -10.48 0.28 -4.06
C ILE A 141 -11.72 -0.01 -3.19
N LEU A 142 -12.79 -0.53 -3.79
CA LEU A 142 -13.99 -0.92 -3.04
C LEU A 142 -13.71 -2.05 -2.04
N ILE A 143 -12.94 -3.06 -2.42
CA ILE A 143 -12.52 -4.14 -1.52
C ILE A 143 -11.63 -3.58 -0.40
N SER A 144 -10.74 -2.66 -0.71
CA SER A 144 -9.83 -2.04 0.26
C SER A 144 -10.55 -1.23 1.33
N LEU A 145 -11.79 -0.79 1.12
CA LEU A 145 -12.59 -0.14 2.16
C LEU A 145 -12.90 -1.08 3.32
N GLN A 146 -13.01 -2.39 3.05
CA GLN A 146 -13.26 -3.41 4.07
C GLN A 146 -11.97 -4.06 4.58
N ALA A 147 -10.94 -4.10 3.75
CA ALA A 147 -9.65 -4.74 4.04
C ALA A 147 -8.52 -3.72 3.90
N PRO A 148 -8.24 -2.91 4.94
CA PRO A 148 -7.20 -1.88 4.90
C PRO A 148 -5.82 -2.50 4.62
N GLY A 149 -4.99 -1.78 3.83
CA GLY A 149 -3.65 -2.22 3.45
C GLY A 149 -3.58 -2.93 2.09
N ILE A 150 -4.65 -3.52 1.57
CA ILE A 150 -4.61 -4.20 0.25
C ILE A 150 -4.25 -3.22 -0.87
N ALA A 151 -4.86 -2.02 -0.88
CA ALA A 151 -4.53 -1.00 -1.87
C ALA A 151 -3.07 -0.54 -1.77
N THR A 152 -2.55 -0.41 -0.54
CA THR A 152 -1.14 -0.06 -0.28
C THR A 152 -0.20 -1.13 -0.82
N GLY A 153 -0.43 -2.39 -0.46
CA GLY A 153 0.39 -3.52 -0.90
C GLY A 153 0.40 -3.64 -2.43
N LEU A 154 -0.77 -3.54 -3.06
CA LEU A 154 -0.88 -3.58 -4.53
C LEU A 154 -0.19 -2.38 -5.19
N CYS A 155 -0.29 -1.19 -4.61
CA CYS A 155 0.44 -0.01 -5.10
C CYS A 155 1.95 -0.24 -5.10
N ILE A 156 2.50 -0.84 -4.02
CA ILE A 156 3.92 -1.19 -3.92
C ILE A 156 4.31 -2.22 -4.98
N VAL A 157 3.50 -3.27 -5.20
CA VAL A 157 3.74 -4.28 -6.25
C VAL A 157 3.77 -3.62 -7.62
N LEU A 158 2.79 -2.78 -7.94
CA LEU A 158 2.72 -2.10 -9.25
C LEU A 158 3.89 -1.14 -9.46
N LEU A 159 4.33 -0.43 -8.42
CA LEU A 159 5.52 0.40 -8.47
C LEU A 159 6.77 -0.44 -8.73
N GLY A 160 6.93 -1.57 -8.04
CA GLY A 160 8.04 -2.48 -8.22
C GLY A 160 8.08 -3.09 -9.62
N PHE A 161 6.93 -3.58 -10.08
CA PHE A 161 6.80 -4.17 -11.41
C PHE A 161 7.06 -3.14 -12.52
N GLY A 162 6.45 -1.95 -12.43
CA GLY A 162 6.62 -0.89 -13.43
C GLY A 162 8.04 -0.32 -13.52
N GLN A 163 8.90 -0.63 -12.55
CA GLN A 163 10.30 -0.21 -12.52
C GLN A 163 11.29 -1.38 -12.69
N GLY A 164 10.77 -2.61 -12.86
CA GLY A 164 11.59 -3.81 -12.94
C GLY A 164 12.37 -4.12 -11.65
N ASN A 165 11.92 -3.58 -10.52
CA ASN A 165 12.60 -3.72 -9.23
C ASN A 165 12.05 -4.93 -8.45
N ARG A 166 12.77 -6.06 -8.54
CA ARG A 166 12.36 -7.33 -7.92
C ARG A 166 12.25 -7.25 -6.40
N ILE A 167 13.10 -6.46 -5.74
CA ILE A 167 13.08 -6.31 -4.28
C ILE A 167 11.80 -5.58 -3.85
N LEU A 168 11.48 -4.48 -4.51
CA LEU A 168 10.26 -3.72 -4.21
C LEU A 168 9.00 -4.55 -4.48
N THR A 169 8.98 -5.29 -5.59
CA THR A 169 7.88 -6.22 -5.89
C THR A 169 7.75 -7.30 -4.81
N GLY A 170 8.87 -7.86 -4.36
CA GLY A 170 8.89 -8.84 -3.27
C GLY A 170 8.33 -8.27 -1.96
N ILE A 171 8.75 -7.06 -1.57
CA ILE A 171 8.21 -6.35 -0.39
C ILE A 171 6.70 -6.16 -0.53
N GLY A 172 6.22 -5.74 -1.70
CA GLY A 172 4.79 -5.54 -1.95
C GLY A 172 3.98 -6.84 -1.85
N ILE A 173 4.49 -7.95 -2.39
CA ILE A 173 3.86 -9.27 -2.29
C ILE A 173 3.82 -9.73 -0.82
N CYS A 174 4.93 -9.61 -0.09
CA CYS A 174 4.96 -9.92 1.34
C CYS A 174 3.95 -9.07 2.13
N ALA A 175 3.88 -7.78 1.84
CA ALA A 175 2.91 -6.88 2.47
C ALA A 175 1.47 -7.32 2.19
N LEU A 176 1.13 -7.67 0.94
CA LEU A 176 -0.20 -8.17 0.58
C LEU A 176 -0.56 -9.45 1.34
N LEU A 177 0.38 -10.40 1.44
CA LEU A 177 0.17 -11.64 2.19
C LEU A 177 -0.05 -11.37 3.68
N LEU A 178 0.72 -10.44 4.26
CA LEU A 178 0.57 -10.05 5.65
C LEU A 178 -0.77 -9.35 5.90
N TYR A 179 -1.19 -8.44 5.03
CA TYR A 179 -2.48 -7.76 5.16
C TYR A 179 -3.66 -8.71 4.96
N ALA A 180 -3.58 -9.60 3.97
CA ALA A 180 -4.59 -10.62 3.77
C ALA A 180 -4.67 -11.59 4.95
N GLY A 181 -3.52 -11.98 5.51
CA GLY A 181 -3.45 -12.79 6.72
C GLY A 181 -4.07 -12.08 7.92
N SER A 182 -3.71 -10.83 8.18
CA SER A 182 -4.28 -10.02 9.26
C SER A 182 -5.79 -9.89 9.13
N TYR A 183 -6.27 -9.59 7.92
CA TYR A 183 -7.70 -9.51 7.65
C TYR A 183 -8.41 -10.84 7.92
N TYR A 184 -7.83 -11.97 7.45
CA TYR A 184 -8.38 -13.30 7.66
C TYR A 184 -8.48 -13.67 9.16
N TYR A 185 -7.46 -13.33 9.96
CA TYR A 185 -7.48 -13.58 11.38
C TYR A 185 -8.46 -12.71 12.15
N ASN A 186 -8.64 -11.46 11.73
CA ASN A 186 -9.53 -10.49 12.37
C ASN A 186 -11.01 -10.63 11.97
N LEU A 187 -11.31 -11.53 11.04
CA LEU A 187 -12.69 -11.79 10.65
C LEU A 187 -13.36 -12.66 11.74
N ASP A 188 -14.32 -12.12 12.47
CA ASP A 188 -15.13 -12.81 13.49
C ASP A 188 -16.15 -13.78 12.86
N VAL A 189 -15.66 -14.66 11.99
CA VAL A 189 -16.48 -15.66 11.28
C VAL A 189 -16.01 -17.04 11.69
N SER A 190 -16.94 -17.99 11.76
CA SER A 190 -16.61 -19.38 12.10
C SER A 190 -15.57 -19.98 11.16
N LEU A 191 -14.69 -20.83 11.68
CA LEU A 191 -13.63 -21.50 10.90
C LEU A 191 -14.17 -22.22 9.66
N LEU A 192 -15.41 -22.73 9.75
CA LEU A 192 -16.07 -23.42 8.66
C LEU A 192 -16.36 -22.47 7.47
N VAL A 193 -16.84 -21.27 7.73
CA VAL A 193 -17.07 -20.26 6.66
C VAL A 193 -15.74 -19.80 6.07
N LYS A 194 -14.71 -19.59 6.91
CA LYS A 194 -13.36 -19.26 6.43
C LYS A 194 -12.80 -20.31 5.48
N SER A 195 -12.95 -21.59 5.80
CA SER A 195 -12.47 -22.68 4.94
C SER A 195 -13.26 -22.78 3.63
N GLN A 196 -14.57 -22.54 3.66
CA GLN A 196 -15.40 -22.52 2.44
C GLN A 196 -15.01 -21.39 1.48
N VAL A 197 -14.75 -20.18 1.99
CA VAL A 197 -14.31 -19.04 1.18
C VAL A 197 -12.94 -19.34 0.53
N LEU A 198 -12.00 -19.91 1.28
CA LEU A 198 -10.69 -20.32 0.74
C LEU A 198 -10.82 -21.41 -0.33
N ALA A 199 -11.66 -22.42 -0.10
CA ALA A 199 -11.91 -23.46 -1.10
C ALA A 199 -12.58 -22.90 -2.37
N ALA A 200 -13.57 -22.00 -2.21
CA ALA A 200 -14.24 -21.37 -3.34
C ALA A 200 -13.30 -20.47 -4.16
N THR A 201 -12.44 -19.67 -3.48
CA THR A 201 -11.45 -18.83 -4.17
C THR A 201 -10.40 -19.67 -4.88
N GLY A 202 -9.92 -20.75 -4.29
CA GLY A 202 -9.00 -21.70 -4.91
C GLY A 202 -9.63 -22.38 -6.14
N ALA A 203 -10.86 -22.83 -6.04
CA ALA A 203 -11.61 -23.42 -7.15
C ALA A 203 -11.84 -22.40 -8.30
N ALA A 204 -12.20 -21.15 -7.96
CA ALA A 204 -12.37 -20.09 -8.95
C ALA A 204 -11.05 -19.77 -9.70
N MET A 205 -9.91 -19.74 -9.00
CA MET A 205 -8.60 -19.55 -9.64
C MET A 205 -8.23 -20.72 -10.57
N LEU A 206 -8.56 -21.94 -10.19
CA LEU A 206 -8.35 -23.11 -11.05
C LEU A 206 -9.21 -23.06 -12.30
N LEU A 207 -10.48 -22.64 -12.18
CA LEU A 207 -11.38 -22.48 -13.31
C LEU A 207 -10.95 -21.35 -14.27
N LEU A 208 -10.43 -20.26 -13.73
CA LEU A 208 -9.89 -19.15 -14.54
C LEU A 208 -8.60 -19.52 -15.31
N ARG A 209 -7.88 -20.52 -14.84
CA ARG A 209 -6.68 -21.02 -15.53
C ARG A 209 -7.02 -21.95 -16.70
N TRP A 210 -8.18 -22.55 -16.72
CA TRP A 210 -8.67 -23.44 -17.78
C TRP A 210 -9.31 -22.66 -18.90
#